data_4aa5fa3ef0dd145b3b063b8907d86908
#
_entry.id   4aa5fa3ef0dd145b3b063b8907d86908
#
_cell.length_a   1.000
_cell.length_b   1.000
_cell.length_c   1.000
_cell.angle_alpha   90.00
_cell.angle_beta   90.00
_cell.angle_gamma   90.00
#
_symmetry.space_group_name_H-M   'P 1'
#
loop_
_entity.id
_entity.type
_entity.pdbx_description
1 polymer ?
#
loop_
_entity_poly.entity_id
_entity_poly.type
_entity_poly.pdbx_seq_one_letter_code
_entity_poly.pdbx_strand_id
1 'polypeptide(L)'
;LCQIDDLGSTVQGRDINLLTIGNQVDSDLKIWVIARQHPGETMAEWFMEGFLSRLLDYQDPTARSLLDKATFYLVPNMNPDGAFLGNLRTNAAGANLNREWLSPTPEHSPEVYFVREKMHDTGVDIFLDIHGDESIPYIFVAGTEGVPHYSERTAQLETQFKAALQAASPDFQDTHGYAKDAPGQADLSLATNYV
;
A
#
# COMPACT_ATOMS: atom_id res chain seq x y z
N LEU A 1 -19.31 -3.59 6.41
CA LEU A 1 -19.46 -2.19 6.79
C LEU A 1 -18.16 -1.45 6.54
N CYS A 2 -18.22 -0.18 6.16
CA CYS A 2 -17.05 0.67 5.97
C CYS A 2 -17.04 1.72 7.09
N GLN A 3 -15.90 1.84 7.77
CA GLN A 3 -15.62 2.87 8.75
C GLN A 3 -14.51 3.77 8.21
N ILE A 4 -14.59 5.08 8.49
CA ILE A 4 -13.54 6.04 8.16
C ILE A 4 -13.02 6.60 9.48
N ASP A 5 -11.71 6.48 9.67
CA ASP A 5 -10.99 7.00 10.83
C ASP A 5 -9.97 8.04 10.37
N ASP A 6 -9.81 9.11 11.13
CA ASP A 6 -8.69 10.03 11.00
C ASP A 6 -7.55 9.52 11.88
N LEU A 7 -6.41 9.20 11.26
CA LEU A 7 -5.22 8.71 11.98
C LEU A 7 -4.40 9.84 12.59
N GLY A 8 -4.56 11.05 12.08
CA GLY A 8 -3.81 12.23 12.48
C GLY A 8 -3.69 13.24 11.35
N SER A 9 -2.92 14.28 11.59
CA SER A 9 -2.80 15.39 10.63
C SER A 9 -1.45 15.39 9.93
N THR A 10 -1.47 15.73 8.65
CA THR A 10 -0.27 16.04 7.85
C THR A 10 0.43 17.31 8.35
N VAL A 11 1.60 17.62 7.79
CA VAL A 11 2.36 18.85 8.10
C VAL A 11 1.53 20.14 7.97
N GLN A 12 0.60 20.19 6.99
CA GLN A 12 -0.28 21.34 6.79
C GLN A 12 -1.69 21.16 7.38
N GLY A 13 -1.89 20.15 8.23
CA GLY A 13 -3.12 19.95 8.99
C GLY A 13 -4.27 19.34 8.18
N ARG A 14 -3.97 18.53 7.14
CA ARG A 14 -4.98 17.72 6.45
C ARG A 14 -5.10 16.36 7.11
N ASP A 15 -6.29 15.81 7.09
CA ASP A 15 -6.57 14.49 7.67
C ASP A 15 -5.84 13.37 6.91
N ILE A 16 -5.35 12.39 7.68
CA ILE A 16 -4.81 11.13 7.15
C ILE A 16 -5.88 10.07 7.32
N ASN A 17 -6.68 9.86 6.28
CA ASN A 17 -7.86 9.03 6.34
C ASN A 17 -7.53 7.54 6.14
N LEU A 18 -8.03 6.71 7.08
CA LEU A 18 -8.05 5.25 6.98
C LEU A 18 -9.47 4.76 6.77
N LEU A 19 -9.69 3.95 5.73
CA LEU A 19 -10.93 3.21 5.54
C LEU A 19 -10.74 1.79 6.06
N THR A 20 -11.59 1.37 6.99
CA THR A 20 -11.63 -0.01 7.48
C THR A 20 -12.88 -0.70 6.95
N ILE A 21 -12.71 -1.79 6.17
CA ILE A 21 -13.79 -2.49 5.48
C ILE A 21 -13.70 -3.98 5.79
N GLY A 22 -14.80 -4.58 6.21
CA GLY A 22 -14.91 -6.01 6.53
C GLY A 22 -15.39 -6.27 7.95
N ASN A 23 -15.26 -7.51 8.39
CA ASN A 23 -15.68 -7.96 9.72
C ASN A 23 -14.48 -7.93 10.69
N GLN A 24 -14.33 -6.82 11.41
CA GLN A 24 -13.20 -6.60 12.33
C GLN A 24 -13.14 -7.61 13.51
N VAL A 25 -14.25 -8.29 13.81
CA VAL A 25 -14.35 -9.18 14.99
C VAL A 25 -13.93 -10.60 14.66
N ASP A 26 -14.25 -11.09 13.47
CA ASP A 26 -14.11 -12.50 13.09
C ASP A 26 -13.18 -12.74 11.89
N SER A 27 -12.51 -11.67 11.35
CA SER A 27 -11.62 -11.86 10.23
C SER A 27 -10.24 -12.35 10.65
N ASP A 28 -9.78 -13.41 10.01
CA ASP A 28 -8.45 -14.00 10.27
C ASP A 28 -7.32 -13.23 9.59
N LEU A 29 -7.62 -12.43 8.55
CA LEU A 29 -6.61 -11.75 7.74
C LEU A 29 -6.76 -10.23 7.80
N LYS A 30 -5.62 -9.52 7.92
CA LYS A 30 -5.50 -8.07 7.86
C LYS A 30 -4.77 -7.69 6.56
N ILE A 31 -5.51 -7.06 5.66
CA ILE A 31 -4.99 -6.66 4.35
C ILE A 31 -4.87 -5.15 4.33
N TRP A 32 -3.65 -4.66 4.21
CA TRP A 32 -3.35 -3.25 4.10
C TRP A 32 -3.07 -2.87 2.66
N VAL A 33 -3.70 -1.79 2.20
CA VAL A 33 -3.42 -1.19 0.89
C VAL A 33 -3.25 0.30 1.05
N ILE A 34 -2.09 0.79 0.70
CA ILE A 34 -1.83 2.23 0.66
C ILE A 34 -1.59 2.67 -0.78
N ALA A 35 -1.86 3.93 -1.07
CA ALA A 35 -1.65 4.48 -2.39
C ALA A 35 -1.14 5.91 -2.34
N ARG A 36 -0.48 6.33 -3.43
CA ARG A 36 -0.07 7.72 -3.66
C ARG A 36 0.85 8.28 -2.59
N GLN A 37 1.86 7.51 -2.15
CA GLN A 37 2.97 8.06 -1.37
C GLN A 37 3.67 9.22 -2.14
N HIS A 38 3.77 9.08 -3.47
CA HIS A 38 4.25 10.12 -4.37
C HIS A 38 3.06 10.83 -5.04
N PRO A 39 2.87 12.13 -4.80
CA PRO A 39 1.69 12.87 -5.26
C PRO A 39 1.48 12.88 -6.77
N GLY A 40 2.58 12.89 -7.56
CA GLY A 40 2.53 12.88 -9.01
C GLY A 40 1.99 11.58 -9.63
N GLU A 41 1.98 10.49 -8.86
CA GLU A 41 1.50 9.18 -9.29
C GLU A 41 -0.03 9.06 -9.15
N THR A 42 -0.77 9.88 -9.90
CA THR A 42 -2.25 9.95 -9.80
C THR A 42 -2.94 8.64 -10.14
N MET A 43 -2.30 7.75 -10.94
CA MET A 43 -2.83 6.43 -11.29
C MET A 43 -3.04 5.53 -10.05
N ALA A 44 -2.31 5.76 -8.96
CA ALA A 44 -2.50 5.03 -7.72
C ALA A 44 -3.87 5.31 -7.08
N GLU A 45 -4.39 6.54 -7.16
CA GLU A 45 -5.75 6.85 -6.70
C GLU A 45 -6.82 6.28 -7.65
N TRP A 46 -6.57 6.26 -8.96
CA TRP A 46 -7.49 5.60 -9.91
C TRP A 46 -7.61 4.10 -9.62
N PHE A 47 -6.48 3.46 -9.26
CA PHE A 47 -6.52 2.08 -8.77
C PHE A 47 -7.41 1.96 -7.53
N MET A 48 -7.22 2.83 -6.54
CA MET A 48 -8.00 2.80 -5.29
C MET A 48 -9.49 3.04 -5.53
N GLU A 49 -9.86 3.93 -6.44
CA GLU A 49 -11.26 4.16 -6.82
C GLU A 49 -11.90 2.87 -7.37
N GLY A 50 -11.23 2.22 -8.33
CA GLY A 50 -11.70 0.96 -8.91
C GLY A 50 -11.75 -0.17 -7.89
N PHE A 51 -10.72 -0.27 -7.03
CA PHE A 51 -10.64 -1.27 -5.98
C PHE A 51 -11.76 -1.11 -4.95
N LEU A 52 -11.98 0.11 -4.45
CA LEU A 52 -13.05 0.44 -3.51
C LEU A 52 -14.43 0.20 -4.11
N SER A 53 -14.65 0.63 -5.35
CA SER A 53 -15.94 0.45 -6.04
C SER A 53 -16.30 -1.03 -6.10
N ARG A 54 -15.34 -1.90 -6.39
CA ARG A 54 -15.57 -3.34 -6.43
C ARG A 54 -15.70 -3.97 -5.05
N LEU A 55 -14.84 -3.59 -4.09
CA LEU A 55 -14.86 -4.13 -2.73
C LEU A 55 -16.16 -3.80 -2.00
N LEU A 56 -16.76 -2.65 -2.28
CA LEU A 56 -18.01 -2.19 -1.69
C LEU A 56 -19.26 -2.64 -2.46
N ASP A 57 -19.10 -3.30 -3.60
CA ASP A 57 -20.22 -3.87 -4.33
C ASP A 57 -20.73 -5.13 -3.61
N TYR A 58 -21.82 -4.97 -2.86
CA TYR A 58 -22.47 -6.08 -2.14
C TYR A 58 -23.06 -7.15 -3.06
N GLN A 59 -23.16 -6.92 -4.36
CA GLN A 59 -23.61 -7.91 -5.35
C GLN A 59 -22.44 -8.74 -5.90
N ASP A 60 -21.18 -8.26 -5.81
CA ASP A 60 -20.00 -9.02 -6.23
C ASP A 60 -19.75 -10.20 -5.25
N PRO A 61 -19.87 -11.46 -5.70
CA PRO A 61 -19.64 -12.61 -4.83
C PRO A 61 -18.18 -12.75 -4.39
N THR A 62 -17.23 -12.23 -5.17
CA THR A 62 -15.81 -12.25 -4.81
C THR A 62 -15.54 -11.27 -3.68
N ALA A 63 -16.05 -10.03 -3.78
CA ALA A 63 -15.92 -9.03 -2.73
C ALA A 63 -16.53 -9.54 -1.41
N ARG A 64 -17.74 -10.11 -1.45
CA ARG A 64 -18.37 -10.70 -0.24
C ARG A 64 -17.50 -11.79 0.37
N SER A 65 -17.02 -12.73 -0.45
CA SER A 65 -16.18 -13.83 0.04
C SER A 65 -14.85 -13.36 0.65
N LEU A 66 -14.29 -12.27 0.15
CA LEU A 66 -13.11 -11.64 0.72
C LEU A 66 -13.42 -10.97 2.07
N LEU A 67 -14.51 -10.20 2.13
CA LEU A 67 -14.91 -9.48 3.33
C LEU A 67 -15.38 -10.40 4.48
N ASP A 68 -15.79 -11.63 4.16
CA ASP A 68 -16.07 -12.68 5.17
C ASP A 68 -14.79 -13.22 5.83
N LYS A 69 -13.61 -13.07 5.18
CA LYS A 69 -12.34 -13.67 5.61
C LYS A 69 -11.30 -12.63 6.04
N ALA A 70 -11.44 -11.40 5.59
CA ALA A 70 -10.43 -10.39 5.77
C ALA A 70 -11.02 -9.05 6.18
N THR A 71 -10.26 -8.30 6.98
CA THR A 71 -10.45 -6.88 7.18
C THR A 71 -9.44 -6.13 6.31
N PHE A 72 -9.95 -5.19 5.53
CA PHE A 72 -9.16 -4.30 4.69
C PHE A 72 -8.95 -2.97 5.39
N TYR A 73 -7.70 -2.54 5.44
CA TYR A 73 -7.25 -1.24 5.92
C TYR A 73 -6.69 -0.48 4.72
N LEU A 74 -7.36 0.59 4.30
CA LEU A 74 -7.05 1.29 3.05
C LEU A 74 -6.72 2.75 3.32
N VAL A 75 -5.56 3.21 2.85
CA VAL A 75 -5.18 4.62 2.84
C VAL A 75 -5.13 5.08 1.36
N PRO A 76 -6.22 5.67 0.84
CA PRO A 76 -6.31 5.99 -0.58
C PRO A 76 -5.32 7.04 -1.06
N ASN A 77 -4.92 7.95 -0.18
CA ASN A 77 -3.95 8.98 -0.46
C ASN A 77 -3.02 9.16 0.75
N MET A 78 -1.82 8.60 0.63
CA MET A 78 -0.79 8.74 1.67
C MET A 78 -0.20 10.14 1.77
N ASN A 79 -0.38 11.00 0.76
CA ASN A 79 0.28 12.30 0.69
C ASN A 79 -0.70 13.44 0.33
N PRO A 80 -1.67 13.74 1.23
CA PRO A 80 -2.69 14.76 0.96
C PRO A 80 -2.11 16.15 0.74
N ASP A 81 -1.07 16.53 1.48
CA ASP A 81 -0.40 17.83 1.32
C ASP A 81 0.29 17.93 -0.03
N GLY A 82 1.10 16.95 -0.38
CA GLY A 82 1.79 16.94 -1.66
C GLY A 82 0.82 16.91 -2.84
N ALA A 83 -0.29 16.18 -2.73
CA ALA A 83 -1.35 16.17 -3.74
C ALA A 83 -2.00 17.55 -3.91
N PHE A 84 -2.29 18.24 -2.82
CA PHE A 84 -2.86 19.59 -2.83
C PHE A 84 -1.88 20.63 -3.42
N LEU A 85 -0.59 20.51 -3.07
CA LEU A 85 0.46 21.43 -3.53
C LEU A 85 0.89 21.17 -4.98
N GLY A 86 0.53 20.03 -5.55
CA GLY A 86 0.99 19.62 -6.88
C GLY A 86 2.45 19.17 -6.90
N ASN A 87 2.96 18.65 -5.78
CA ASN A 87 4.31 18.12 -5.71
C ASN A 87 4.42 16.85 -6.58
N LEU A 88 5.59 16.63 -7.17
CA LEU A 88 5.85 15.39 -7.91
C LEU A 88 6.01 14.20 -6.96
N ARG A 89 6.81 14.37 -5.88
CA ARG A 89 7.28 13.21 -5.10
C ARG A 89 7.22 13.37 -3.58
N THR A 90 7.33 14.59 -3.06
CA THR A 90 7.49 14.82 -1.62
C THR A 90 6.21 15.33 -0.95
N ASN A 91 6.14 15.18 0.38
CA ASN A 91 5.13 15.84 1.19
C ASN A 91 5.45 17.34 1.39
N ALA A 92 4.70 18.06 2.23
CA ALA A 92 4.89 19.47 2.49
C ALA A 92 6.20 19.81 3.24
N ALA A 93 6.80 18.84 3.93
CA ALA A 93 8.11 18.99 4.58
C ALA A 93 9.29 18.69 3.64
N GLY A 94 9.03 18.31 2.38
CA GLY A 94 10.05 17.88 1.44
C GLY A 94 10.50 16.42 1.60
N ALA A 95 9.80 15.63 2.42
CA ALA A 95 10.09 14.23 2.63
C ALA A 95 9.56 13.36 1.47
N ASN A 96 10.39 12.44 0.98
CA ASN A 96 9.93 11.34 0.14
C ASN A 96 9.38 10.23 1.06
N LEU A 97 8.05 10.11 1.17
CA LEU A 97 7.41 9.20 2.12
C LEU A 97 7.89 7.76 1.98
N ASN A 98 8.15 7.29 0.76
CA ASN A 98 8.70 5.96 0.53
C ASN A 98 10.23 5.87 0.76
N ARG A 99 10.77 6.70 1.67
CA ARG A 99 12.12 6.64 2.25
C ARG A 99 12.10 6.89 3.75
N GLU A 100 10.91 6.99 4.34
CA GLU A 100 10.73 7.37 5.74
C GLU A 100 10.33 6.17 6.63
N TRP A 101 10.06 5.00 6.06
CA TRP A 101 9.45 3.89 6.82
C TRP A 101 10.31 3.32 7.94
N LEU A 102 11.63 3.41 7.83
CA LEU A 102 12.52 2.94 8.90
C LEU A 102 12.44 3.83 10.16
N SER A 103 12.34 5.15 10.00
CA SER A 103 12.42 6.11 11.11
C SER A 103 11.56 7.35 10.88
N PRO A 104 10.22 7.22 10.66
CA PRO A 104 9.36 8.37 10.47
C PRO A 104 9.21 9.18 11.74
N THR A 105 8.99 10.48 11.60
CA THR A 105 8.68 11.37 12.72
C THR A 105 7.39 12.16 12.47
N PRO A 106 6.65 12.54 13.54
CA PRO A 106 5.43 13.35 13.40
C PRO A 106 5.66 14.70 12.73
N GLU A 107 6.88 15.25 12.81
CA GLU A 107 7.20 16.58 12.26
C GLU A 107 7.58 16.53 10.79
N HIS A 108 8.22 15.44 10.33
CA HIS A 108 8.80 15.36 8.98
C HIS A 108 7.99 14.47 8.04
N SER A 109 7.49 13.35 8.54
CA SER A 109 6.72 12.37 7.79
C SER A 109 5.53 11.83 8.60
N PRO A 110 4.62 12.73 9.09
CA PRO A 110 3.48 12.34 9.92
C PRO A 110 2.60 11.28 9.24
N GLU A 111 2.50 11.33 7.92
CA GLU A 111 1.71 10.38 7.13
C GLU A 111 2.21 8.94 7.33
N VAL A 112 3.50 8.72 7.21
CA VAL A 112 4.11 7.40 7.46
C VAL A 112 4.06 7.05 8.94
N TYR A 113 4.33 8.02 9.82
CA TYR A 113 4.33 7.82 11.27
C TYR A 113 3.00 7.24 11.76
N PHE A 114 1.89 7.91 11.48
CA PHE A 114 0.57 7.50 11.96
C PHE A 114 0.08 6.21 11.30
N VAL A 115 0.32 6.03 10.02
CA VAL A 115 -0.07 4.79 9.32
C VAL A 115 0.71 3.60 9.86
N ARG A 116 2.03 3.73 10.06
CA ARG A 116 2.86 2.67 10.62
C ARG A 116 2.46 2.30 12.06
N GLU A 117 2.18 3.29 12.92
CA GLU A 117 1.67 3.02 14.27
C GLU A 117 0.36 2.23 14.22
N LYS A 118 -0.55 2.60 13.33
CA LYS A 118 -1.81 1.86 13.15
C LYS A 118 -1.60 0.43 12.64
N MET A 119 -0.63 0.22 11.74
CA MET A 119 -0.24 -1.13 11.28
C MET A 119 0.31 -1.97 12.43
N HIS A 120 1.11 -1.40 13.33
CA HIS A 120 1.60 -2.10 14.52
C HIS A 120 0.45 -2.53 15.45
N ASP A 121 -0.56 -1.67 15.62
CA ASP A 121 -1.72 -1.96 16.47
C ASP A 121 -2.62 -3.06 15.89
N THR A 122 -2.82 -3.07 14.58
CA THR A 122 -3.76 -4.00 13.92
C THR A 122 -3.11 -5.29 13.48
N GLY A 123 -1.82 -5.27 13.21
CA GLY A 123 -1.10 -6.31 12.46
C GLY A 123 -1.31 -6.23 10.95
N VAL A 124 -0.46 -6.95 10.22
CA VAL A 124 -0.46 -7.00 8.74
C VAL A 124 -0.20 -8.42 8.30
N ASP A 125 -1.10 -8.99 7.49
CA ASP A 125 -0.90 -10.30 6.84
C ASP A 125 -0.57 -10.15 5.36
N ILE A 126 -1.14 -9.13 4.70
CA ILE A 126 -0.85 -8.76 3.31
C ILE A 126 -0.71 -7.25 3.23
N PHE A 127 0.34 -6.78 2.58
CA PHE A 127 0.57 -5.37 2.33
C PHE A 127 0.75 -5.09 0.84
N LEU A 128 0.03 -4.08 0.35
CA LEU A 128 0.15 -3.56 -1.01
C LEU A 128 0.41 -2.05 -0.96
N ASP A 129 1.47 -1.63 -1.62
CA ASP A 129 1.84 -0.22 -1.81
C ASP A 129 1.69 0.14 -3.30
N ILE A 130 0.70 0.97 -3.61
CA ILE A 130 0.30 1.25 -4.99
C ILE A 130 1.00 2.51 -5.48
N HIS A 131 1.82 2.33 -6.49
CA HIS A 131 2.61 3.35 -7.15
C HIS A 131 2.30 3.49 -8.64
N GLY A 132 2.88 4.50 -9.26
CA GLY A 132 3.12 4.59 -10.70
C GLY A 132 4.61 4.63 -10.97
N ASP A 133 5.00 4.45 -12.25
CA ASP A 133 6.38 4.58 -12.69
C ASP A 133 6.44 5.45 -13.95
N GLU A 134 7.40 6.39 -14.00
CA GLU A 134 7.55 7.31 -15.12
C GLU A 134 8.36 6.70 -16.29
N SER A 135 9.05 5.58 -16.07
CA SER A 135 10.01 5.00 -17.02
C SER A 135 9.65 3.60 -17.48
N ILE A 136 8.95 2.82 -16.65
CA ILE A 136 8.56 1.44 -16.96
C ILE A 136 7.08 1.38 -17.36
N PRO A 137 6.76 1.25 -18.67
CA PRO A 137 5.37 1.34 -19.15
C PRO A 137 4.62 0.01 -19.02
N TYR A 138 4.81 -0.70 -17.91
CA TYR A 138 4.22 -2.00 -17.66
C TYR A 138 3.57 -2.05 -16.28
N ILE A 139 2.55 -2.91 -16.14
CA ILE A 139 1.98 -3.25 -14.83
C ILE A 139 2.77 -4.43 -14.27
N PHE A 140 3.39 -4.24 -13.12
CA PHE A 140 4.24 -5.25 -12.47
C PHE A 140 4.15 -5.18 -10.95
N VAL A 141 4.62 -6.20 -10.28
CA VAL A 141 4.81 -6.24 -8.83
C VAL A 141 6.31 -6.26 -8.53
N ALA A 142 6.78 -5.27 -7.79
CA ALA A 142 8.10 -5.33 -7.16
C ALA A 142 8.00 -6.22 -5.92
N GLY A 143 8.85 -7.24 -5.85
CA GLY A 143 8.95 -8.14 -4.71
C GLY A 143 9.88 -7.60 -3.63
N THR A 144 10.03 -8.38 -2.57
CA THR A 144 10.83 -8.02 -1.39
C THR A 144 12.04 -8.95 -1.21
N GLU A 145 12.57 -9.50 -2.30
CA GLU A 145 13.59 -10.56 -2.29
C GLU A 145 14.87 -10.21 -1.53
N GLY A 146 15.16 -8.93 -1.33
CA GLY A 146 16.40 -8.50 -0.64
C GLY A 146 16.25 -8.27 0.86
N VAL A 147 15.06 -8.41 1.45
CA VAL A 147 14.87 -8.16 2.89
C VAL A 147 15.53 -9.24 3.75
N PRO A 148 16.04 -8.91 4.97
CA PRO A 148 16.78 -9.85 5.81
C PRO A 148 16.00 -11.11 6.19
N HIS A 149 14.68 -11.04 6.25
CA HIS A 149 13.81 -12.16 6.64
C HIS A 149 13.02 -12.76 5.48
N TYR A 150 13.45 -12.51 4.24
CA TYR A 150 12.80 -13.11 3.07
C TYR A 150 12.91 -14.63 3.12
N SER A 151 11.76 -15.29 3.24
CA SER A 151 11.68 -16.73 3.44
C SER A 151 11.22 -17.45 2.17
N GLU A 152 11.45 -18.76 2.12
CA GLU A 152 10.89 -19.60 1.05
C GLU A 152 9.37 -19.54 1.00
N ARG A 153 8.70 -19.41 2.15
CA ARG A 153 7.25 -19.20 2.23
C ARG A 153 6.86 -17.88 1.59
N THR A 154 7.55 -16.79 1.88
CA THR A 154 7.30 -15.47 1.28
C THR A 154 7.44 -15.53 -0.24
N ALA A 155 8.52 -16.16 -0.73
CA ALA A 155 8.76 -16.35 -2.16
C ALA A 155 7.63 -17.13 -2.85
N GLN A 156 7.11 -18.17 -2.21
CA GLN A 156 6.00 -18.96 -2.74
C GLN A 156 4.70 -18.16 -2.78
N LEU A 157 4.38 -17.39 -1.73
CA LEU A 157 3.18 -16.55 -1.68
C LEU A 157 3.24 -15.44 -2.74
N GLU A 158 4.38 -14.78 -2.88
CA GLU A 158 4.59 -13.77 -3.91
C GLU A 158 4.45 -14.34 -5.33
N THR A 159 5.02 -15.51 -5.58
CA THR A 159 4.88 -16.21 -6.87
C THR A 159 3.41 -16.55 -7.16
N GLN A 160 2.66 -17.05 -6.17
CA GLN A 160 1.24 -17.35 -6.32
C GLN A 160 0.41 -16.09 -6.57
N PHE A 161 0.72 -14.98 -5.89
CA PHE A 161 0.04 -13.70 -6.07
C PHE A 161 0.25 -13.18 -7.50
N LYS A 162 1.49 -13.16 -7.99
CA LYS A 162 1.82 -12.75 -9.37
C LYS A 162 1.13 -13.64 -10.40
N ALA A 163 1.13 -14.96 -10.19
CA ALA A 163 0.43 -15.90 -11.08
C ALA A 163 -1.09 -15.65 -11.12
N ALA A 164 -1.70 -15.31 -9.97
CA ALA A 164 -3.11 -14.96 -9.90
C ALA A 164 -3.42 -13.66 -10.63
N LEU A 165 -2.54 -12.65 -10.53
CA LEU A 165 -2.68 -11.41 -11.30
C LEU A 165 -2.57 -11.65 -12.82
N GLN A 166 -1.62 -12.48 -13.27
CA GLN A 166 -1.50 -12.85 -14.70
C GLN A 166 -2.75 -13.57 -15.21
N ALA A 167 -3.35 -14.42 -14.38
CA ALA A 167 -4.58 -15.12 -14.75
C ALA A 167 -5.80 -14.19 -14.79
N ALA A 168 -5.81 -13.13 -13.96
CA ALA A 168 -6.91 -12.19 -13.85
C ALA A 168 -6.87 -11.04 -14.84
N SER A 169 -5.68 -10.64 -15.31
CA SER A 169 -5.51 -9.46 -16.18
C SER A 169 -4.50 -9.72 -17.30
N PRO A 170 -4.89 -9.52 -18.56
CA PRO A 170 -3.96 -9.64 -19.69
C PRO A 170 -2.90 -8.52 -19.72
N ASP A 171 -3.14 -7.42 -18.99
CA ASP A 171 -2.22 -6.28 -18.94
C ASP A 171 -1.11 -6.47 -17.91
N PHE A 172 -1.27 -7.40 -16.96
CA PHE A 172 -0.23 -7.73 -15.98
C PHE A 172 0.83 -8.63 -16.59
N GLN A 173 2.09 -8.35 -16.26
CA GLN A 173 3.23 -9.16 -16.69
C GLN A 173 4.28 -9.25 -15.57
N ASP A 174 5.16 -10.26 -15.62
CA ASP A 174 6.24 -10.50 -14.63
C ASP A 174 7.61 -10.63 -15.34
N THR A 175 7.78 -9.96 -16.49
CA THR A 175 9.02 -9.99 -17.28
C THR A 175 9.82 -8.70 -17.12
N HIS A 176 9.12 -7.59 -17.01
CA HIS A 176 9.69 -6.25 -16.84
C HIS A 176 9.34 -5.70 -15.45
N GLY A 177 10.28 -5.05 -14.82
CA GLY A 177 10.13 -4.48 -13.48
C GLY A 177 11.49 -4.03 -12.93
N TYR A 178 11.56 -3.78 -11.65
CA TYR A 178 12.83 -3.43 -11.01
C TYR A 178 13.76 -4.64 -10.88
N ALA A 179 15.06 -4.37 -10.85
CA ALA A 179 16.05 -5.38 -10.51
C ALA A 179 15.83 -5.86 -9.07
N LYS A 180 16.01 -7.15 -8.84
CA LYS A 180 15.91 -7.74 -7.50
C LYS A 180 17.13 -7.37 -6.66
N ASP A 181 16.89 -7.04 -5.40
CA ASP A 181 17.98 -6.81 -4.45
C ASP A 181 18.67 -8.13 -4.09
N ALA A 182 19.98 -8.06 -3.83
CA ALA A 182 20.71 -9.20 -3.28
C ALA A 182 20.26 -9.47 -1.83
N PRO A 183 20.33 -10.71 -1.34
CA PRO A 183 19.91 -11.06 0.01
C PRO A 183 20.52 -10.15 1.08
N GLY A 184 19.69 -9.54 1.91
CA GLY A 184 20.08 -8.62 2.96
C GLY A 184 20.49 -7.22 2.48
N GLN A 185 20.26 -6.87 1.22
CA GLN A 185 20.63 -5.58 0.64
C GLN A 185 19.42 -4.68 0.33
N ALA A 186 18.19 -5.11 0.63
CA ALA A 186 17.01 -4.29 0.43
C ALA A 186 17.06 -3.03 1.28
N ASP A 187 16.61 -1.92 0.71
CA ASP A 187 16.48 -0.66 1.43
C ASP A 187 15.23 -0.69 2.35
N LEU A 188 15.46 -0.87 3.64
CA LEU A 188 14.38 -0.93 4.65
C LEU A 188 13.69 0.42 4.91
N SER A 189 14.12 1.49 4.28
CA SER A 189 13.38 2.76 4.28
C SER A 189 12.15 2.77 3.36
N LEU A 190 12.04 1.78 2.47
CA LEU A 190 10.88 1.56 1.61
C LEU A 190 9.75 0.86 2.38
N ALA A 191 8.51 1.23 2.08
CA ALA A 191 7.32 0.66 2.72
C ALA A 191 7.27 -0.87 2.67
N THR A 192 7.35 -1.45 1.48
CA THR A 192 7.26 -2.90 1.25
C THR A 192 8.41 -3.70 1.82
N ASN A 193 9.56 -3.09 2.03
CA ASN A 193 10.72 -3.75 2.63
C ASN A 193 10.72 -3.65 4.16
N TYR A 194 10.00 -2.67 4.71
CA TYR A 194 9.84 -2.46 6.15
C TYR A 194 8.71 -3.32 6.73
N VAL A 195 7.53 -3.33 6.08
CA VAL A 195 6.33 -4.04 6.51
C VAL A 195 6.45 -5.54 6.24
#